data_847058604b560fda100b4c12e816f7bf
#
_entry.id   847058604b560fda100b4c12e816f7bf
#
_cell.length_a   1.000
_cell.length_b   1.000
_cell.length_c   1.000
_cell.angle_alpha   90.00
_cell.angle_beta   90.00
_cell.angle_gamma   90.00
#
_symmetry.space_group_name_H-M   'P 1'
#
loop_
_entity.id
_entity.type
_entity.pdbx_description
1 polymer ?
#
loop_
_entity_poly.entity_id
_entity_poly.type
_entity_poly.pdbx_seq_one_letter_code
_entity_poly.pdbx_strand_id
1 'polypeptide(L)'
;MTPATIRGFMRTFASLVLPVALAVATLPVPVARAQSESPTEILAELSKITGWKIKKPVPQDTMTRDQLKVYFEKRMGEMVDPEDLRIEELTLKRFGLVPKNFDLKESTLDLMTEQAAAFYDYKKDRMVMLDGQGTFMQGIALVHELAHALADQQVDLDKYIRKSNQTDDAVLARQAVMEGQATWLMSEFMAHKAGMSLRTSKGLVD
;
A
#
# COMPACT_ATOMS: atom_id res chain seq x y z
N MET A 1 -31.91 16.45 -2.22
CA MET A 1 -30.51 16.08 -2.57
C MET A 1 -29.99 15.21 -1.45
N THR A 2 -29.84 13.93 -1.68
CA THR A 2 -29.47 12.93 -0.66
C THR A 2 -27.95 12.93 -0.43
N PRO A 3 -27.46 12.68 0.79
CA PRO A 3 -26.02 12.76 1.14
C PRO A 3 -25.16 11.61 0.60
N ALA A 4 -25.53 11.05 -0.56
CA ALA A 4 -24.81 9.93 -1.17
C ALA A 4 -23.56 10.35 -1.94
N THR A 5 -23.37 11.64 -2.20
CA THR A 5 -22.45 12.13 -3.26
C THR A 5 -21.01 12.36 -2.78
N ILE A 6 -20.77 12.58 -1.47
CA ILE A 6 -19.41 12.74 -0.92
C ILE A 6 -18.72 11.39 -0.66
N ARG A 7 -19.48 10.30 -0.76
CA ARG A 7 -19.06 8.95 -0.36
C ARG A 7 -18.09 8.24 -1.32
N GLY A 8 -17.93 8.73 -2.55
CA GLY A 8 -17.17 7.99 -3.59
C GLY A 8 -15.66 8.14 -3.51
N PHE A 9 -15.18 9.33 -3.20
CA PHE A 9 -13.76 9.68 -3.41
C PHE A 9 -12.80 9.08 -2.38
N MET A 10 -13.09 9.21 -1.09
CA MET A 10 -12.23 8.62 -0.05
C MET A 10 -12.19 7.09 -0.09
N ARG A 11 -13.23 6.45 -0.67
CA ARG A 11 -13.31 5.00 -0.80
C ARG A 11 -12.25 4.38 -1.70
N THR A 12 -11.75 5.15 -2.64
CA THR A 12 -11.04 4.60 -3.79
C THR A 12 -9.53 4.81 -3.73
N PHE A 13 -9.12 5.93 -3.13
CA PHE A 13 -7.70 6.31 -3.15
C PHE A 13 -6.88 5.65 -2.04
N ALA A 14 -7.46 5.46 -0.86
CA ALA A 14 -6.79 4.78 0.22
C ALA A 14 -6.49 3.30 -0.08
N SER A 15 -7.19 2.70 -1.06
CA SER A 15 -6.95 1.30 -1.47
C SER A 15 -5.85 1.12 -2.50
N LEU A 16 -5.30 2.21 -3.06
CA LEU A 16 -4.40 2.05 -4.19
C LEU A 16 -2.92 2.15 -3.83
N VAL A 17 -2.56 3.07 -2.97
CA VAL A 17 -1.18 3.19 -2.45
C VAL A 17 -1.21 4.10 -1.23
N LEU A 18 -1.06 3.58 -0.03
CA LEU A 18 -0.63 4.40 1.08
C LEU A 18 0.90 4.42 1.02
N PRO A 19 1.55 5.58 0.72
CA PRO A 19 2.99 5.64 0.82
C PRO A 19 3.37 5.43 2.27
N VAL A 20 4.09 4.37 2.55
CA VAL A 20 4.75 4.19 3.84
C VAL A 20 5.85 5.25 3.93
N ALA A 21 5.49 6.45 4.37
CA ALA A 21 6.44 7.44 4.83
C ALA A 21 6.95 6.97 6.19
N LEU A 22 7.83 5.97 6.18
CA LEU A 22 8.51 5.48 7.36
C LEU A 22 9.62 6.47 7.71
N ALA A 23 9.43 7.25 8.75
CA ALA A 23 10.54 7.97 9.41
C ALA A 23 11.45 6.91 10.07
N VAL A 24 12.41 6.41 9.31
CA VAL A 24 13.46 5.52 9.85
C VAL A 24 14.39 6.38 10.68
N ALA A 25 14.30 6.27 12.01
CA ALA A 25 15.33 6.75 12.91
C ALA A 25 16.66 6.09 12.50
N THR A 26 17.63 6.89 12.07
CA THR A 26 18.94 6.44 11.59
C THR A 26 19.78 5.94 12.76
N LEU A 27 19.66 4.68 13.10
CA LEU A 27 20.69 3.96 13.83
C LEU A 27 21.72 3.46 12.82
N PRO A 28 23.04 3.61 13.08
CA PRO A 28 24.06 3.05 12.20
C PRO A 28 24.07 1.53 12.32
N VAL A 29 23.30 0.86 11.46
CA VAL A 29 23.39 -0.57 11.29
C VAL A 29 24.54 -0.83 10.31
N PRO A 30 25.51 -1.74 10.62
CA PRO A 30 26.54 -2.09 9.67
C PRO A 30 25.88 -2.66 8.42
N VAL A 31 26.05 -1.99 7.28
CA VAL A 31 25.54 -2.42 5.98
C VAL A 31 26.39 -3.62 5.54
N ALA A 32 26.11 -4.79 6.11
CA ALA A 32 26.44 -6.03 5.44
C ALA A 32 25.66 -6.01 4.11
N ARG A 33 26.38 -6.23 3.00
CA ARG A 33 25.83 -6.29 1.64
C ARG A 33 24.74 -7.36 1.63
N ALA A 34 23.51 -6.94 1.96
CA ALA A 34 22.36 -7.81 1.98
C ALA A 34 22.14 -8.27 0.53
N GLN A 35 22.37 -9.54 0.27
CA GLN A 35 21.85 -10.19 -0.92
C GLN A 35 20.35 -9.92 -0.89
N SER A 36 19.81 -9.34 -1.95
CA SER A 36 18.37 -9.09 -2.06
C SER A 36 17.66 -10.43 -1.98
N GLU A 37 16.95 -10.68 -0.87
CA GLU A 37 16.17 -11.90 -0.73
C GLU A 37 15.14 -11.98 -1.83
N SER A 38 14.95 -13.18 -2.34
CA SER A 38 13.93 -13.41 -3.35
C SER A 38 12.53 -13.25 -2.72
N PRO A 39 11.53 -12.81 -3.46
CA PRO A 39 10.15 -12.74 -2.96
C PRO A 39 9.61 -14.05 -2.40
N THR A 40 10.09 -15.17 -2.92
CA THR A 40 9.74 -16.50 -2.40
C THR A 40 10.31 -16.72 -0.99
N GLU A 41 11.54 -16.31 -0.73
CA GLU A 41 12.17 -16.40 0.59
C GLU A 41 11.48 -15.48 1.60
N ILE A 42 11.19 -14.23 1.19
CA ILE A 42 10.44 -13.27 2.02
C ILE A 42 9.06 -13.83 2.36
N LEU A 43 8.33 -14.33 1.38
CA LEU A 43 6.99 -14.90 1.60
C LEU A 43 7.04 -16.11 2.54
N ALA A 44 8.07 -16.96 2.42
CA ALA A 44 8.27 -18.09 3.31
C ALA A 44 8.53 -17.65 4.76
N GLU A 45 9.31 -16.60 4.96
CA GLU A 45 9.56 -16.05 6.30
C GLU A 45 8.32 -15.39 6.90
N LEU A 46 7.57 -14.61 6.12
CA LEU A 46 6.28 -14.05 6.54
C LEU A 46 5.28 -15.15 6.91
N SER A 47 5.27 -16.26 6.18
CA SER A 47 4.47 -17.44 6.49
C SER A 47 4.85 -18.07 7.84
N LYS A 48 6.14 -18.13 8.18
CA LYS A 48 6.61 -18.60 9.50
C LYS A 48 6.19 -17.64 10.62
N ILE A 49 6.35 -16.33 10.41
CA ILE A 49 5.99 -15.30 11.39
C ILE A 49 4.49 -15.35 11.73
N THR A 50 3.65 -15.52 10.72
CA THR A 50 2.19 -15.52 10.87
C THR A 50 1.58 -16.88 11.19
N GLY A 51 2.23 -17.96 10.80
CA GLY A 51 1.64 -19.31 10.75
C GLY A 51 0.67 -19.49 9.57
N TRP A 52 0.52 -18.52 8.69
CA TRP A 52 -0.35 -18.59 7.52
C TRP A 52 0.28 -19.41 6.39
N LYS A 53 -0.54 -20.23 5.74
CA LYS A 53 -0.07 -21.07 4.63
C LYS A 53 0.01 -20.26 3.33
N ILE A 54 1.10 -20.42 2.61
CA ILE A 54 1.21 -19.96 1.23
C ILE A 54 0.36 -20.88 0.36
N LYS A 55 -0.71 -20.36 -0.24
CA LYS A 55 -1.66 -21.15 -1.06
C LYS A 55 -1.26 -21.15 -2.54
N LYS A 56 -0.62 -20.07 -3.01
CA LYS A 56 -0.18 -19.89 -4.39
C LYS A 56 1.07 -19.02 -4.45
N PRO A 57 1.92 -19.19 -5.49
CA PRO A 57 3.01 -18.25 -5.73
C PRO A 57 2.46 -16.85 -6.05
N VAL A 58 3.24 -15.81 -5.79
CA VAL A 58 2.93 -14.42 -6.14
C VAL A 58 3.76 -14.04 -7.37
N PRO A 59 3.15 -13.99 -8.56
CA PRO A 59 3.85 -13.55 -9.77
C PRO A 59 4.33 -12.12 -9.63
N GLN A 60 5.43 -11.79 -10.31
CA GLN A 60 6.01 -10.46 -10.32
C GLN A 60 6.03 -9.88 -11.71
N ASP A 61 5.68 -8.60 -11.80
CA ASP A 61 5.83 -7.77 -12.97
C ASP A 61 6.72 -6.57 -12.65
N THR A 62 7.29 -5.97 -13.66
CA THR A 62 8.02 -4.70 -13.54
C THR A 62 7.34 -3.66 -14.42
N MET A 63 7.22 -2.44 -13.91
CA MET A 63 6.67 -1.30 -14.65
C MET A 63 7.61 -0.11 -14.59
N THR A 64 7.68 0.65 -15.69
CA THR A 64 8.28 1.99 -15.68
C THR A 64 7.30 2.98 -15.00
N ARG A 65 7.78 4.18 -14.64
CA ARG A 65 6.90 5.23 -14.07
C ARG A 65 5.79 5.63 -15.03
N ASP A 66 6.08 5.71 -16.32
CA ASP A 66 5.06 6.05 -17.32
C ASP A 66 3.99 4.96 -17.44
N GLN A 67 4.38 3.71 -17.43
CA GLN A 67 3.44 2.58 -17.42
C GLN A 67 2.60 2.55 -16.16
N LEU A 68 3.19 2.90 -15.02
CA LEU A 68 2.48 2.99 -13.74
C LEU A 68 1.47 4.13 -13.75
N LYS A 69 1.83 5.31 -14.27
CA LYS A 69 0.89 6.45 -14.39
C LYS A 69 -0.33 6.06 -15.23
N VAL A 70 -0.13 5.41 -16.38
CA VAL A 70 -1.21 4.90 -17.24
C VAL A 70 -2.05 3.84 -16.50
N TYR A 71 -1.41 2.95 -15.75
CA TYR A 71 -2.10 1.95 -14.95
C TYR A 71 -2.98 2.61 -13.89
N PHE A 72 -2.47 3.57 -13.12
CA PHE A 72 -3.22 4.27 -12.09
C PHE A 72 -4.35 5.12 -12.68
N GLU A 73 -4.12 5.79 -13.80
CA GLU A 73 -5.17 6.56 -14.48
C GLU A 73 -6.33 5.66 -14.90
N LYS A 74 -6.04 4.49 -15.49
CA LYS A 74 -7.06 3.50 -15.84
C LYS A 74 -7.81 3.02 -14.60
N ARG A 75 -7.09 2.68 -13.53
CA ARG A 75 -7.68 2.22 -12.26
C ARG A 75 -8.57 3.28 -11.62
N MET A 76 -8.12 4.53 -11.64
CA MET A 76 -8.92 5.66 -11.17
C MET A 76 -10.23 5.78 -11.95
N GLY A 77 -10.17 5.71 -13.28
CA GLY A 77 -11.37 5.76 -14.14
C GLY A 77 -12.34 4.59 -13.95
N GLU A 78 -11.86 3.42 -13.48
CA GLU A 78 -12.71 2.27 -13.15
C GLU A 78 -13.40 2.39 -11.77
N MET A 79 -12.85 3.19 -10.86
CA MET A 79 -13.18 3.17 -9.44
C MET A 79 -13.81 4.48 -8.94
N VAL A 80 -13.52 5.60 -9.59
CA VAL A 80 -13.98 6.94 -9.17
C VAL A 80 -14.95 7.49 -10.18
N ASP A 81 -16.12 7.94 -9.70
CA ASP A 81 -17.04 8.69 -10.53
C ASP A 81 -16.42 10.07 -10.85
N PRO A 82 -16.33 10.47 -12.14
CA PRO A 82 -15.77 11.76 -12.50
C PRO A 82 -16.48 12.96 -11.85
N GLU A 83 -17.76 12.84 -11.57
CA GLU A 83 -18.53 13.90 -10.89
C GLU A 83 -18.17 13.99 -9.40
N ASP A 84 -17.95 12.86 -8.73
CA ASP A 84 -17.49 12.85 -7.34
C ASP A 84 -16.11 13.52 -7.23
N LEU A 85 -15.19 13.21 -8.15
CA LEU A 85 -13.87 13.83 -8.21
C LEU A 85 -13.96 15.36 -8.43
N ARG A 86 -14.85 15.78 -9.32
CA ARG A 86 -15.10 17.21 -9.61
C ARG A 86 -15.67 17.93 -8.37
N ILE A 87 -16.60 17.32 -7.68
CA ILE A 87 -17.19 17.88 -6.46
C ILE A 87 -16.15 18.02 -5.36
N GLU A 88 -15.32 17.02 -5.17
CA GLU A 88 -14.22 17.04 -4.18
C GLU A 88 -13.22 18.16 -4.49
N GLU A 89 -12.76 18.26 -5.72
CA GLU A 89 -11.87 19.33 -6.17
C GLU A 89 -12.49 20.71 -5.92
N LEU A 90 -13.76 20.89 -6.28
CA LEU A 90 -14.47 22.13 -6.05
C LEU A 90 -14.58 22.46 -4.54
N THR A 91 -14.82 21.44 -3.73
CA THR A 91 -14.91 21.58 -2.27
C THR A 91 -13.57 22.05 -1.69
N LEU A 92 -12.46 21.40 -2.06
CA LEU A 92 -11.13 21.79 -1.61
C LEU A 92 -10.79 23.24 -2.00
N LYS A 93 -11.12 23.65 -3.24
CA LYS A 93 -10.93 25.01 -3.73
C LYS A 93 -11.80 26.02 -2.97
N ARG A 94 -13.05 25.70 -2.68
CA ARG A 94 -14.00 26.59 -1.98
C ARG A 94 -13.62 26.82 -0.53
N PHE A 95 -13.08 25.80 0.14
CA PHE A 95 -12.56 25.94 1.50
C PHE A 95 -11.13 26.54 1.56
N GLY A 96 -10.53 26.85 0.42
CA GLY A 96 -9.18 27.43 0.36
C GLY A 96 -8.06 26.45 0.78
N LEU A 97 -8.35 25.14 0.76
CA LEU A 97 -7.38 24.09 1.10
C LEU A 97 -6.37 23.85 -0.02
N VAL A 98 -6.71 24.24 -1.23
CA VAL A 98 -5.84 24.12 -2.42
C VAL A 98 -5.95 25.41 -3.27
N PRO A 99 -4.96 25.71 -4.13
CA PRO A 99 -5.02 26.84 -5.07
C PRO A 99 -6.19 26.70 -6.06
N LYS A 100 -6.67 27.84 -6.61
CA LYS A 100 -7.80 27.83 -7.56
C LYS A 100 -7.53 27.05 -8.85
N ASN A 101 -6.27 26.97 -9.27
CA ASN A 101 -5.82 26.21 -10.45
C ASN A 101 -5.39 24.76 -10.13
N PHE A 102 -5.68 24.27 -8.94
CA PHE A 102 -5.36 22.88 -8.54
C PHE A 102 -6.15 21.90 -9.40
N ASP A 103 -5.50 20.85 -9.87
CA ASP A 103 -6.10 19.69 -10.52
C ASP A 103 -5.96 18.49 -9.59
N LEU A 104 -7.07 18.03 -9.04
CA LEU A 104 -7.06 16.94 -8.07
C LEU A 104 -6.66 15.61 -8.72
N LYS A 105 -7.17 15.35 -9.94
CA LYS A 105 -6.86 14.12 -10.66
C LYS A 105 -5.37 14.02 -10.96
N GLU A 106 -4.82 15.05 -11.60
CA GLU A 106 -3.42 15.07 -11.99
C GLU A 106 -2.48 15.04 -10.79
N SER A 107 -2.75 15.87 -9.78
CA SER A 107 -1.95 15.92 -8.56
C SER A 107 -1.93 14.57 -7.82
N THR A 108 -3.06 13.88 -7.80
CA THR A 108 -3.14 12.55 -7.17
C THR A 108 -2.37 11.51 -7.96
N LEU A 109 -2.51 11.49 -9.29
CA LEU A 109 -1.76 10.57 -10.16
C LEU A 109 -0.25 10.79 -10.06
N ASP A 110 0.19 12.04 -10.04
CA ASP A 110 1.60 12.38 -9.90
C ASP A 110 2.14 11.92 -8.55
N LEU A 111 1.43 12.26 -7.46
CA LEU A 111 1.83 11.85 -6.11
C LEU A 111 1.94 10.33 -5.98
N MET A 112 0.93 9.60 -6.44
CA MET A 112 0.93 8.13 -6.41
C MET A 112 2.09 7.55 -7.22
N THR A 113 2.33 8.10 -8.41
CA THR A 113 3.40 7.65 -9.30
C THR A 113 4.78 7.94 -8.74
N GLU A 114 4.98 9.08 -8.07
CA GLU A 114 6.25 9.43 -7.45
C GLU A 114 6.58 8.57 -6.24
N GLN A 115 5.58 8.27 -5.42
CA GLN A 115 5.79 7.58 -4.14
C GLN A 115 5.83 6.06 -4.26
N ALA A 116 5.28 5.49 -5.32
CA ALA A 116 5.28 4.06 -5.49
C ALA A 116 6.69 3.51 -5.73
N ALA A 117 7.08 2.50 -4.97
CA ALA A 117 8.29 1.69 -5.21
C ALA A 117 7.91 0.26 -5.64
N ALA A 118 6.83 -0.25 -5.11
CA ALA A 118 6.19 -1.52 -5.44
C ALA A 118 4.71 -1.45 -5.02
N PHE A 119 3.86 -2.35 -5.51
CA PHE A 119 2.52 -2.57 -4.98
C PHE A 119 2.01 -3.97 -5.29
N TYR A 120 1.10 -4.47 -4.46
CA TYR A 120 0.38 -5.71 -4.70
C TYR A 120 -0.97 -5.42 -5.36
N ASP A 121 -1.16 -5.93 -6.58
CA ASP A 121 -2.46 -5.86 -7.28
C ASP A 121 -3.34 -7.04 -6.87
N TYR A 122 -4.16 -6.86 -5.84
CA TYR A 122 -5.06 -7.90 -5.32
C TYR A 122 -6.19 -8.31 -6.28
N LYS A 123 -6.42 -7.56 -7.37
CA LYS A 123 -7.35 -7.99 -8.43
C LYS A 123 -6.71 -8.96 -9.42
N LYS A 124 -5.39 -8.89 -9.55
CA LYS A 124 -4.62 -9.74 -10.47
C LYS A 124 -3.71 -10.71 -9.73
N ASP A 125 -3.73 -10.69 -8.40
CA ASP A 125 -2.91 -11.54 -7.54
C ASP A 125 -1.40 -11.48 -7.87
N ARG A 126 -0.88 -10.28 -8.14
CA ARG A 126 0.51 -10.10 -8.55
C ARG A 126 1.19 -8.93 -7.86
N MET A 127 2.47 -9.06 -7.70
CA MET A 127 3.37 -8.00 -7.28
C MET A 127 3.81 -7.18 -8.50
N VAL A 128 3.83 -5.87 -8.36
CA VAL A 128 4.41 -4.97 -9.36
C VAL A 128 5.55 -4.19 -8.72
N MET A 129 6.73 -4.25 -9.32
CA MET A 129 7.93 -3.52 -8.92
C MET A 129 8.15 -2.35 -9.86
N LEU A 130 8.57 -1.19 -9.33
CA LEU A 130 8.99 -0.09 -10.19
C LEU A 130 10.43 -0.25 -10.63
N ASP A 131 10.66 -0.04 -11.92
CA ASP A 131 12.01 0.00 -12.48
C ASP A 131 12.77 1.26 -12.00
N GLY A 132 14.09 1.12 -11.80
CA GLY A 132 14.98 2.24 -11.46
C GLY A 132 14.94 2.74 -10.02
N GLN A 133 14.26 2.06 -9.09
CA GLN A 133 14.30 2.40 -7.66
C GLN A 133 15.57 1.87 -6.99
N GLY A 134 16.01 2.54 -5.90
CA GLY A 134 17.14 2.08 -5.10
C GLY A 134 16.83 0.75 -4.38
N THR A 135 17.76 -0.19 -4.41
CA THR A 135 17.59 -1.57 -3.95
C THR A 135 17.12 -1.73 -2.51
N PHE A 136 17.51 -0.81 -1.60
CA PHE A 136 17.14 -0.89 -0.19
C PHE A 136 15.66 -0.57 0.04
N MET A 137 15.16 0.53 -0.52
CA MET A 137 13.74 0.93 -0.39
C MET A 137 12.82 -0.06 -1.10
N GLN A 138 13.24 -0.59 -2.24
CA GLN A 138 12.53 -1.68 -2.90
C GLN A 138 12.41 -2.92 -2.03
N GLY A 139 13.47 -3.30 -1.32
CA GLY A 139 13.45 -4.45 -0.42
C GLY A 139 12.41 -4.30 0.70
N ILE A 140 12.35 -3.11 1.32
CA ILE A 140 11.37 -2.80 2.39
C ILE A 140 9.94 -2.82 1.83
N ALA A 141 9.70 -2.13 0.71
CA ALA A 141 8.42 -2.10 0.04
C ALA A 141 7.97 -3.52 -0.37
N LEU A 142 8.90 -4.34 -0.90
CA LEU A 142 8.62 -5.71 -1.29
C LEU A 142 8.13 -6.57 -0.11
N VAL A 143 8.71 -6.44 1.08
CA VAL A 143 8.25 -7.16 2.27
C VAL A 143 6.83 -6.74 2.65
N HIS A 144 6.55 -5.42 2.64
CA HIS A 144 5.23 -4.87 2.93
C HIS A 144 4.16 -5.40 1.96
N GLU A 145 4.45 -5.33 0.68
CA GLU A 145 3.50 -5.77 -0.35
C GLU A 145 3.31 -7.30 -0.36
N LEU A 146 4.35 -8.07 -0.05
CA LEU A 146 4.22 -9.52 0.13
C LEU A 146 3.43 -9.90 1.38
N ALA A 147 3.43 -9.04 2.42
CA ALA A 147 2.54 -9.23 3.56
C ALA A 147 1.07 -9.06 3.14
N HIS A 148 0.74 -8.07 2.29
CA HIS A 148 -0.59 -7.97 1.68
C HIS A 148 -0.93 -9.20 0.83
N ALA A 149 0.01 -9.66 -0.01
CA ALA A 149 -0.20 -10.84 -0.84
C ALA A 149 -0.48 -12.12 -0.01
N LEU A 150 0.21 -12.28 1.11
CA LEU A 150 -0.02 -13.41 2.03
C LEU A 150 -1.37 -13.28 2.74
N ALA A 151 -1.75 -12.08 3.18
CA ALA A 151 -3.04 -11.80 3.81
C ALA A 151 -4.19 -12.03 2.84
N ASP A 152 -4.05 -11.57 1.58
CA ASP A 152 -5.05 -11.75 0.53
C ASP A 152 -5.35 -13.24 0.26
N GLN A 153 -4.32 -14.07 0.29
CA GLN A 153 -4.50 -15.52 0.19
C GLN A 153 -5.32 -16.12 1.35
N GLN A 154 -5.43 -15.44 2.49
CA GLN A 154 -6.22 -15.93 3.63
C GLN A 154 -7.65 -15.38 3.62
N VAL A 155 -7.82 -14.09 3.35
CA VAL A 155 -9.07 -13.37 3.63
C VAL A 155 -9.71 -12.68 2.43
N ASP A 156 -9.15 -12.74 1.22
CA ASP A 156 -9.63 -12.04 0.03
C ASP A 156 -9.79 -10.52 0.32
N LEU A 157 -8.71 -9.77 0.15
CA LEU A 157 -8.65 -8.35 0.53
C LEU A 157 -9.64 -7.49 -0.27
N ASP A 158 -9.87 -7.78 -1.55
CA ASP A 158 -10.87 -7.08 -2.35
C ASP A 158 -12.27 -7.19 -1.73
N LYS A 159 -12.63 -8.41 -1.35
CA LYS A 159 -13.90 -8.68 -0.69
C LYS A 159 -13.97 -8.10 0.73
N TYR A 160 -12.85 -8.15 1.47
CA TYR A 160 -12.76 -7.57 2.81
C TYR A 160 -13.03 -6.07 2.78
N ILE A 161 -12.42 -5.34 1.84
CA ILE A 161 -12.61 -3.89 1.68
C ILE A 161 -14.02 -3.57 1.20
N ARG A 162 -14.53 -4.30 0.18
CA ARG A 162 -15.87 -4.06 -0.39
C ARG A 162 -17.02 -4.33 0.57
N LYS A 163 -16.85 -5.23 1.54
CA LYS A 163 -17.87 -5.47 2.58
C LYS A 163 -18.19 -4.23 3.41
N SER A 164 -17.36 -3.20 3.36
CA SER A 164 -17.54 -1.93 4.07
C SER A 164 -18.34 -0.89 3.29
N ASN A 165 -18.98 -1.24 2.18
CA ASN A 165 -19.67 -0.32 1.26
C ASN A 165 -20.76 0.58 1.85
N GLN A 166 -20.88 0.67 3.17
CA GLN A 166 -21.94 1.44 3.82
C GLN A 166 -21.48 2.83 4.27
N THR A 167 -20.22 3.01 4.67
CA THR A 167 -19.69 4.30 5.12
C THR A 167 -18.20 4.43 4.80
N ASP A 168 -17.73 5.67 4.63
CA ASP A 168 -16.32 5.97 4.39
C ASP A 168 -15.45 5.57 5.60
N ASP A 169 -15.97 5.78 6.82
CA ASP A 169 -15.29 5.37 8.05
C ASP A 169 -15.05 3.84 8.09
N ALA A 170 -16.02 3.05 7.65
CA ALA A 170 -15.88 1.60 7.62
C ALA A 170 -14.85 1.13 6.58
N VAL A 171 -14.74 1.82 5.44
CA VAL A 171 -13.68 1.57 4.44
C VAL A 171 -12.33 1.93 5.03
N LEU A 172 -12.19 3.14 5.58
CA LEU A 172 -10.94 3.63 6.15
C LEU A 172 -10.45 2.76 7.31
N ALA A 173 -11.36 2.33 8.20
CA ALA A 173 -11.02 1.44 9.30
C ALA A 173 -10.47 0.09 8.80
N ARG A 174 -11.06 -0.51 7.74
CA ARG A 174 -10.56 -1.77 7.18
C ARG A 174 -9.21 -1.61 6.50
N GLN A 175 -9.01 -0.49 5.80
CA GLN A 175 -7.73 -0.16 5.22
C GLN A 175 -6.66 0.04 6.31
N ALA A 176 -6.97 0.77 7.38
CA ALA A 176 -6.05 0.96 8.49
C ALA A 176 -5.63 -0.38 9.15
N VAL A 177 -6.56 -1.33 9.27
CA VAL A 177 -6.24 -2.67 9.76
C VAL A 177 -5.32 -3.42 8.80
N MET A 178 -5.61 -3.36 7.50
CA MET A 178 -4.83 -4.03 6.46
C MET A 178 -3.39 -3.46 6.38
N GLU A 179 -3.27 -2.13 6.34
CA GLU A 179 -1.98 -1.44 6.30
C GLU A 179 -1.19 -1.62 7.60
N GLY A 180 -1.87 -1.54 8.75
CA GLY A 180 -1.25 -1.77 10.05
C GLY A 180 -0.71 -3.19 10.19
N GLN A 181 -1.45 -4.18 9.68
CA GLN A 181 -1.01 -5.57 9.67
C GLN A 181 0.23 -5.77 8.77
N ALA A 182 0.24 -5.20 7.56
CA ALA A 182 1.38 -5.30 6.65
C ALA A 182 2.61 -4.57 7.20
N THR A 183 2.43 -3.38 7.77
CA THR A 183 3.49 -2.60 8.42
C THR A 183 4.08 -3.34 9.62
N TRP A 184 3.22 -3.95 10.45
CA TRP A 184 3.69 -4.75 11.59
C TRP A 184 4.49 -5.97 11.13
N LEU A 185 4.03 -6.70 10.12
CA LEU A 185 4.73 -7.86 9.57
C LEU A 185 6.07 -7.48 8.93
N MET A 186 6.11 -6.37 8.21
CA MET A 186 7.36 -5.82 7.67
C MET A 186 8.35 -5.51 8.80
N SER A 187 7.88 -4.86 9.87
CA SER A 187 8.73 -4.50 11.01
C SER A 187 9.22 -5.74 11.77
N GLU A 188 8.36 -6.74 11.98
CA GLU A 188 8.74 -8.03 12.60
C GLU A 188 9.73 -8.79 11.72
N PHE A 189 9.54 -8.81 10.40
CA PHE A 189 10.49 -9.41 9.46
C PHE A 189 11.88 -8.76 9.58
N MET A 190 11.94 -7.42 9.63
CA MET A 190 13.20 -6.70 9.81
C MET A 190 13.83 -6.98 11.18
N ALA A 191 13.04 -7.07 12.24
CA ALA A 191 13.51 -7.45 13.58
C ALA A 191 14.10 -8.86 13.58
N HIS A 192 13.46 -9.83 12.93
CA HIS A 192 13.98 -11.20 12.79
C HIS A 192 15.34 -11.22 12.09
N LYS A 193 15.54 -10.42 11.05
CA LYS A 193 16.84 -10.27 10.37
C LYS A 193 17.93 -9.72 11.29
N ALA A 194 17.56 -8.93 12.28
CA ALA A 194 18.46 -8.43 13.32
C ALA A 194 18.59 -9.38 14.53
N GLY A 195 18.01 -10.60 14.48
CA GLY A 195 18.01 -11.56 15.57
C GLY A 195 17.10 -11.17 16.75
N MET A 196 16.13 -10.29 16.51
CA MET A 196 15.16 -9.78 17.50
C MET A 196 13.73 -10.16 17.11
N SER A 197 12.77 -9.87 17.99
CA SER A 197 11.34 -9.96 17.68
C SER A 197 10.59 -8.86 18.44
N LEU A 198 9.69 -8.17 17.77
CA LEU A 198 8.83 -7.15 18.38
C LEU A 198 7.90 -7.75 19.44
N ARG A 199 7.55 -9.03 19.31
CA ARG A 199 6.68 -9.74 20.27
C ARG A 199 7.35 -9.94 21.63
N THR A 200 8.66 -10.03 21.68
CA THR A 200 9.42 -10.37 22.90
C THR A 200 10.31 -9.23 23.40
N SER A 201 10.56 -8.23 22.59
CA SER A 201 11.43 -7.08 22.94
C SER A 201 10.63 -6.07 23.76
N LYS A 202 10.66 -6.23 25.10
CA LYS A 202 10.15 -5.22 26.04
C LYS A 202 10.90 -3.90 25.78
N GLY A 203 10.22 -2.81 25.50
CA GLY A 203 10.79 -1.50 25.23
C GLY A 203 10.74 -1.05 23.77
N LEU A 204 10.26 -1.89 22.84
CA LEU A 204 9.90 -1.47 21.48
C LEU A 204 8.38 -1.27 21.32
N VAL A 205 7.59 -1.67 22.31
CA VAL A 205 6.11 -1.67 22.28
C VAL A 205 5.53 -0.82 23.44
N ASP A 206 6.37 -0.30 24.32
CA ASP A 206 6.02 0.69 25.34
C ASP A 206 6.29 2.10 24.81
#